data_c859f6cc5c9be8c757c097064638d01a
#
_entry.id   c859f6cc5c9be8c757c097064638d01a
#
_cell.length_a   1.000
_cell.length_b   1.000
_cell.length_c   1.000
_cell.angle_alpha   90.00
_cell.angle_beta   90.00
_cell.angle_gamma   90.00
#
_symmetry.space_group_name_H-M   'P 1'
#
loop_
_entity.id
_entity.type
_entity.pdbx_description
1 polymer ?
#
loop_
_entity_poly.entity_id
_entity_poly.type
_entity_poly.pdbx_seq_one_letter_code
_entity_poly.pdbx_strand_id
1 'polypeptide(L)' 'MYGYDNETTLIGSTCTLLHPYRGYSEGEIIDDYGLELLVRLTNGKELSVYRDELIINN' A
#
# COMPACT_ATOMS: atom_id res chain seq x y z
N MET A 1 21.69 -12.40 -7.77
CA MET A 1 21.13 -12.34 -7.52
C MET A 1 20.32 -12.22 -7.23
N TYR A 2 20.29 -12.13 -7.38
CA TYR A 2 19.55 -12.13 -7.10
C TYR A 2 18.49 -12.14 -6.89
N GLY A 3 18.27 -12.23 -7.05
CA GLY A 3 17.26 -12.41 -6.88
C GLY A 3 16.23 -12.00 -6.19
N TYR A 4 16.27 -11.79 -5.93
CA TYR A 4 15.60 -11.40 -5.29
C TYR A 4 14.59 -10.66 -5.20
N ASP A 5 14.49 -10.35 -5.40
CA ASP A 5 13.72 -9.35 -5.45
C ASP A 5 12.32 -9.52 -5.49
N ASN A 6 11.80 -10.49 -5.98
CA ASN A 6 10.45 -10.73 -6.06
C ASN A 6 9.79 -10.87 -4.80
N GLU A 7 10.46 -11.39 -3.86
CA GLU A 7 9.83 -11.62 -2.63
C GLU A 7 9.66 -10.39 -1.85
N THR A 8 10.13 -9.29 -2.35
CA THR A 8 9.99 -8.04 -1.64
C THR A 8 8.87 -7.19 -2.21
N THR A 9 8.09 -7.69 -3.15
CA THR A 9 7.00 -6.90 -3.67
C THR A 9 5.91 -6.76 -2.64
N LEU A 10 5.33 -5.59 -2.56
CA LEU A 10 4.22 -5.31 -1.65
C LEU A 10 2.88 -5.34 -2.36
N ILE A 11 2.89 -5.50 -3.68
CA ILE A 11 1.64 -5.52 -4.42
C ILE A 11 0.82 -6.72 -3.99
N GLY A 12 -0.43 -6.49 -3.65
CA GLY A 12 -1.32 -7.53 -3.15
C GLY A 12 -1.42 -7.57 -1.65
N SER A 13 -0.53 -6.87 -0.93
CA SER A 13 -0.58 -6.82 0.53
C SER A 13 -1.67 -5.87 0.97
N THR A 14 -2.28 -6.16 2.12
CA THR A 14 -3.22 -5.23 2.70
C THR A 14 -2.46 -4.22 3.56
N CYS A 15 -3.05 -3.08 3.79
CA CYS A 15 -2.40 -2.03 4.57
C CYS A 15 -3.43 -1.19 5.31
N THR A 16 -2.94 -0.47 6.31
CA THR A 16 -3.76 0.45 7.10
C THR A 16 -3.11 1.83 7.02
N LEU A 17 -3.88 2.82 6.61
CA LEU A 17 -3.39 4.19 6.54
C LEU A 17 -3.31 4.78 7.94
N LEU A 18 -2.21 5.51 8.22
CA LEU A 18 -2.08 6.20 9.50
C LEU A 18 -3.03 7.40 9.55
N HIS A 19 -3.33 7.98 8.39
CA HIS A 19 -4.26 9.10 8.31
C HIS A 19 -5.40 8.69 7.40
N PRO A 20 -6.55 8.28 7.96
CA PRO A 20 -7.66 7.78 7.14
C PRO A 20 -8.13 8.80 6.12
N TYR A 21 -8.51 8.32 4.95
CA TYR A 21 -9.07 9.15 3.90
C TYR A 21 -10.58 9.07 4.02
N ARG A 22 -11.21 10.15 4.44
CA ARG A 22 -12.66 10.22 4.62
C ARG A 22 -13.17 9.07 5.48
N GLY A 23 -12.40 8.72 6.51
CA GLY A 23 -12.78 7.65 7.41
C GLY A 23 -12.36 6.27 6.96
N TYR A 24 -11.81 6.13 5.76
CA TYR A 24 -11.37 4.81 5.25
C TYR A 24 -9.88 4.69 5.46
N SER A 25 -9.46 3.64 6.16
CA SER A 25 -8.04 3.44 6.43
C SER A 25 -7.53 2.11 5.90
N GLU A 26 -8.43 1.16 5.62
CA GLU A 26 -8.00 -0.16 5.17
C GLU A 26 -7.95 -0.22 3.66
N GLY A 27 -6.93 -0.84 3.12
CA GLY A 27 -6.80 -0.93 1.69
C GLY A 27 -5.85 -2.02 1.26
N GLU A 28 -5.65 -2.10 -0.05
CA GLU A 28 -4.77 -3.07 -0.66
C GLU A 28 -3.77 -2.31 -1.53
N ILE A 29 -2.51 -2.72 -1.48
CA ILE A 29 -1.48 -2.10 -2.30
C ILE A 29 -1.58 -2.71 -3.69
N ILE A 30 -1.83 -1.86 -4.69
CA ILE A 30 -2.02 -2.34 -6.06
C ILE A 30 -0.89 -1.93 -6.98
N ASP A 31 0.01 -1.06 -6.53
CA ASP A 31 1.20 -0.73 -7.30
C ASP A 31 2.25 -0.15 -6.36
N ASP A 32 3.50 -0.20 -6.78
CA ASP A 32 4.62 0.21 -5.94
C ASP A 32 5.52 1.13 -6.77
N TYR A 33 5.56 2.41 -6.39
CA TYR A 33 6.35 3.41 -7.08
C TYR A 33 7.63 3.78 -6.31
N GLY A 34 7.98 2.97 -5.32
CA GLY A 34 9.17 3.24 -4.52
C GLY A 34 8.81 3.98 -3.24
N LEU A 35 8.92 5.29 -3.25
CA LEU A 35 8.59 6.09 -2.08
C LEU A 35 7.09 6.14 -1.83
N GLU A 36 6.30 5.96 -2.88
CA GLU A 36 4.86 5.99 -2.77
C GLU A 36 4.29 4.68 -3.24
N LEU A 37 3.20 4.28 -2.62
CA LEU A 37 2.48 3.07 -2.99
C LEU A 37 1.08 3.47 -3.43
N LEU A 38 0.59 2.81 -4.47
CA LEU A 38 -0.78 3.05 -4.90
C LEU A 38 -1.68 2.11 -4.11
N VAL A 39 -2.64 2.67 -3.41
CA VAL A 39 -3.50 1.93 -2.51
C VAL A 39 -4.94 2.06 -2.98
N ARG A 40 -5.66 0.95 -3.02
CA ARG A 40 -7.10 0.97 -3.27
C ARG A 40 -7.79 0.73 -1.95
N LEU A 41 -8.56 1.70 -1.50
CA LEU A 41 -9.28 1.61 -0.25
C LEU A 41 -10.54 0.75 -0.41
N THR A 42 -11.14 0.37 0.70
CA THR A 42 -12.31 -0.51 0.66
C THR A 42 -13.50 0.13 -0.03
N ASN A 43 -13.53 1.46 -0.15
CA ASN A 43 -14.60 2.12 -0.89
C ASN A 43 -14.30 2.22 -2.38
N GLY A 44 -13.18 1.65 -2.84
CA GLY A 44 -12.81 1.67 -4.25
C GLY A 44 -11.94 2.83 -4.67
N LYS A 45 -11.70 3.79 -3.78
CA LYS A 45 -10.87 4.94 -4.09
C LYS A 45 -9.41 4.52 -4.16
N GLU A 46 -8.70 4.96 -5.21
CA GLU A 46 -7.28 4.67 -5.36
C GLU A 46 -6.50 5.96 -5.15
N LEU A 47 -5.46 5.89 -4.35
CA LEU A 47 -4.64 7.06 -4.07
C LEU A 47 -3.20 6.63 -3.79
N SER A 48 -2.27 7.56 -4.01
CA SER A 48 -0.87 7.32 -3.71
C SER A 48 -0.60 7.74 -2.28
N VAL A 49 0.09 6.89 -1.53
CA VAL A 49 0.40 7.14 -0.13
C VAL A 49 1.88 6.88 0.07
N TYR A 50 2.57 7.75 0.82
CA TYR A 50 3.98 7.51 1.13
C TYR A 50 4.11 6.27 2.00
N ARG A 51 5.22 5.53 1.80
CA ARG A 51 5.45 4.30 2.54
C ARG A 51 5.36 4.49 4.04
N ASP A 52 5.82 5.62 4.55
CA ASP A 52 5.83 5.82 5.99
C ASP A 52 4.50 6.35 6.52
N GLU A 53 3.50 6.46 5.66
CA GLU A 53 2.18 6.92 6.07
C GLU A 53 1.20 5.76 6.17
N LEU A 54 1.68 4.53 6.07
CA LEU A 54 0.81 3.38 6.18
C LEU A 54 1.55 2.23 6.85
N ILE A 55 0.79 1.24 7.30
CA ILE A 55 1.32 0.05 7.92
C ILE A 55 0.95 -1.13 7.03
N ILE A 56 1.94 -1.95 6.67
CA ILE A 56 1.70 -3.13 5.85
C ILE A 56 1.21 -4.24 6.78
N ASN A 57 0.07 -4.83 6.44
CA ASN A 57 -0.51 -5.91 7.23
C ASN A 57 -0.32 -7.21 6.47
N ASN A 58 0.67 -7.96 6.83
CA ASN A 58 0.90 -9.25 6.16
C ASN A 58 0.61 -10.39 7.08
#